data_923e5c9be04f5456e14f371c29799dd4
#
_entry.id   923e5c9be04f5456e14f371c29799dd4
#
_cell.length_a   1.000
_cell.length_b   1.000
_cell.length_c   1.000
_cell.angle_alpha   90.00
_cell.angle_beta   90.00
_cell.angle_gamma   90.00
#
_symmetry.space_group_name_H-M   'P 1'
#
loop_
_entity.id
_entity.type
_entity.pdbx_description
1 polymer ?
#
loop_
_entity_poly.entity_id
_entity_poly.type
_entity_poly.pdbx_seq_one_letter_code
_entity_poly.pdbx_strand_id
1 'polypeptide(L)'
;MKKYGQDYSIDIVVLTEENKHYVENFSCGNFAIDLYFKEDSFADKTSVTYMFIDKDTDQLIACITVACSAIFTESEEHQQFSTLLSAMEVKYLAVSEKYQHIPYKENTTRPSLSDYMFDYMIDYLWELSHSRIGAAKIVLYSVPQAVNFYKRHGFKMFGDTMYGDDGYFVEGCEPMYYDLN
;
A
#
# COMPACT_ATOMS: atom_id res chain seq x y z
N MET A 1 -16.14 -3.87 -20.22
CA MET A 1 -16.47 -3.61 -18.81
C MET A 1 -16.71 -4.94 -18.12
N LYS A 2 -15.83 -5.37 -17.20
CA LYS A 2 -15.98 -6.62 -16.46
C LYS A 2 -17.22 -6.53 -15.55
N LYS A 3 -17.99 -7.61 -15.50
CA LYS A 3 -19.21 -7.69 -14.68
C LYS A 3 -18.86 -8.12 -13.25
N TYR A 4 -19.78 -7.90 -12.34
CA TYR A 4 -19.75 -8.36 -10.97
C TYR A 4 -19.33 -9.85 -10.87
N GLY A 5 -18.35 -10.16 -9.99
CA GLY A 5 -17.89 -11.54 -9.79
C GLY A 5 -16.97 -12.10 -10.88
N GLN A 6 -16.53 -11.28 -11.83
CA GLN A 6 -15.57 -11.70 -12.84
C GLN A 6 -14.16 -11.69 -12.27
N ASP A 7 -13.45 -12.81 -12.33
CA ASP A 7 -12.05 -12.88 -11.92
C ASP A 7 -11.18 -11.98 -12.81
N TYR A 8 -10.23 -11.31 -12.17
CA TYR A 8 -9.19 -10.53 -12.82
C TYR A 8 -7.92 -11.38 -12.91
N SER A 9 -7.37 -11.51 -14.09
CA SER A 9 -6.03 -12.07 -14.28
C SER A 9 -5.02 -10.94 -14.13
N ILE A 10 -4.35 -10.89 -12.97
CA ILE A 10 -3.48 -9.79 -12.60
C ILE A 10 -2.02 -10.19 -12.78
N ASP A 11 -1.24 -9.31 -13.38
CA ASP A 11 0.21 -9.35 -13.39
C ASP A 11 0.77 -8.30 -12.45
N ILE A 12 1.78 -8.68 -11.66
CA ILE A 12 2.49 -7.74 -10.80
C ILE A 12 3.87 -7.53 -11.40
N VAL A 13 4.16 -6.30 -11.79
CA VAL A 13 5.46 -5.92 -12.34
C VAL A 13 6.04 -4.72 -11.61
N VAL A 14 7.35 -4.69 -11.48
CA VAL A 14 8.05 -3.51 -10.95
C VAL A 14 8.06 -2.43 -12.01
N LEU A 15 7.76 -1.20 -11.61
CA LEU A 15 7.86 -0.04 -12.49
C LEU A 15 9.33 0.23 -12.83
N THR A 16 9.62 0.33 -14.12
CA THR A 16 10.95 0.60 -14.69
C THR A 16 10.81 1.58 -15.86
N GLU A 17 11.93 2.09 -16.36
CA GLU A 17 11.94 2.93 -17.57
C GLU A 17 11.35 2.22 -18.80
N GLU A 18 11.48 0.90 -18.89
CA GLU A 18 11.00 0.11 -20.03
C GLU A 18 9.47 0.02 -20.07
N ASN A 19 8.82 0.05 -18.90
CA ASN A 19 7.37 -0.11 -18.76
C ASN A 19 6.65 1.14 -18.24
N LYS A 20 7.32 2.29 -18.21
CA LYS A 20 6.78 3.57 -17.72
C LYS A 20 5.52 4.05 -18.46
N HIS A 21 5.31 3.59 -19.69
CA HIS A 21 4.13 3.94 -20.48
C HIS A 21 2.80 3.62 -19.79
N TYR A 22 2.80 2.65 -18.84
CA TYR A 22 1.61 2.35 -18.04
C TYR A 22 1.21 3.50 -17.10
N VAL A 23 2.17 4.24 -16.55
CA VAL A 23 1.90 5.33 -15.62
C VAL A 23 1.74 6.69 -16.29
N GLU A 24 2.14 6.87 -17.54
CA GLU A 24 2.05 8.14 -18.27
C GLU A 24 0.61 8.68 -18.33
N ASN A 25 -0.36 7.78 -18.50
CA ASN A 25 -1.79 8.10 -18.56
C ASN A 25 -2.55 7.67 -17.30
N PHE A 26 -1.84 7.31 -16.22
CA PHE A 26 -2.45 6.92 -14.98
C PHE A 26 -3.08 8.13 -14.28
N SER A 27 -4.27 7.95 -13.75
CA SER A 27 -4.93 8.88 -12.85
C SER A 27 -5.69 8.13 -11.77
N CYS A 28 -5.45 8.49 -10.53
CA CYS A 28 -6.19 8.03 -9.37
C CYS A 28 -7.13 9.10 -8.80
N GLY A 29 -7.18 10.28 -9.45
CA GLY A 29 -7.97 11.42 -8.99
C GLY A 29 -7.27 12.30 -7.94
N ASN A 30 -6.03 11.97 -7.56
CA ASN A 30 -5.20 12.79 -6.69
C ASN A 30 -3.97 13.26 -7.46
N PHE A 31 -3.93 14.56 -7.77
CA PHE A 31 -2.88 15.15 -8.60
C PHE A 31 -1.46 14.89 -8.07
N ALA A 32 -1.25 15.01 -6.76
CA ALA A 32 0.09 14.83 -6.18
C ALA A 32 0.57 13.37 -6.30
N ILE A 33 -0.33 12.40 -6.11
CA ILE A 33 -0.03 10.98 -6.27
C ILE A 33 0.20 10.64 -7.74
N ASP A 34 -0.62 11.19 -8.64
CA ASP A 34 -0.48 10.98 -10.08
C ASP A 34 0.86 11.53 -10.59
N LEU A 35 1.27 12.71 -10.10
CA LEU A 35 2.55 13.33 -10.43
C LEU A 35 3.74 12.48 -9.94
N TYR A 36 3.66 11.98 -8.69
CA TYR A 36 4.70 11.11 -8.14
C TYR A 36 4.93 9.89 -9.05
N PHE A 37 3.88 9.19 -9.46
CA PHE A 37 4.05 8.01 -10.33
C PHE A 37 4.62 8.34 -11.69
N LYS A 38 4.31 9.50 -12.26
CA LYS A 38 4.76 9.92 -13.60
C LYS A 38 6.19 10.44 -13.62
N GLU A 39 6.62 11.11 -12.56
CA GLU A 39 7.87 11.87 -12.58
C GLU A 39 8.86 11.39 -11.51
N ASP A 40 8.41 11.24 -10.25
CA ASP A 40 9.33 11.06 -9.12
C ASP A 40 9.65 9.59 -8.83
N SER A 41 8.74 8.67 -9.12
CA SER A 41 8.88 7.24 -8.78
C SER A 41 10.13 6.58 -9.34
N PHE A 42 10.63 7.04 -10.49
CA PHE A 42 11.88 6.54 -11.13
C PHE A 42 13.13 7.06 -10.44
N ALA A 43 13.07 8.25 -9.86
CA ALA A 43 14.19 8.87 -9.16
C ALA A 43 14.30 8.40 -7.71
N ASP A 44 13.22 7.88 -7.14
CA ASP A 44 13.18 7.39 -5.75
C ASP A 44 13.97 6.09 -5.63
N LYS A 45 15.18 6.20 -5.08
CA LYS A 45 16.08 5.05 -4.83
C LYS A 45 15.79 4.33 -3.51
N THR A 46 14.86 4.84 -2.72
CA THR A 46 14.53 4.34 -1.37
C THR A 46 13.31 3.46 -1.38
N SER A 47 12.59 3.38 -2.48
CA SER A 47 11.36 2.61 -2.61
C SER A 47 11.26 1.84 -3.93
N VAL A 48 10.34 0.90 -3.97
CA VAL A 48 10.00 0.12 -5.17
C VAL A 48 8.52 0.29 -5.46
N THR A 49 8.19 0.64 -6.69
CA THR A 49 6.80 0.73 -7.14
C THR A 49 6.41 -0.55 -7.88
N TYR A 50 5.35 -1.19 -7.43
CA TYR A 50 4.71 -2.33 -8.07
C TYR A 50 3.45 -1.87 -8.80
N MET A 51 3.28 -2.35 -10.02
CA MET A 51 2.12 -2.12 -10.86
C MET A 51 1.27 -3.38 -10.95
N PHE A 52 -0.03 -3.25 -10.81
CA PHE A 52 -1.02 -4.31 -10.96
C PHE A 52 -1.73 -4.12 -12.29
N ILE A 53 -1.45 -5.01 -13.24
CA ILE A 53 -1.91 -4.91 -14.63
C ILE A 53 -2.96 -5.98 -14.87
N ASP A 54 -4.10 -5.61 -15.46
CA ASP A 54 -5.10 -6.55 -15.97
C ASP A 54 -4.57 -7.18 -17.27
N LYS A 55 -4.20 -8.46 -17.23
CA LYS A 55 -3.66 -9.20 -18.40
C LYS A 55 -4.60 -9.25 -19.59
N ASP A 56 -5.91 -9.25 -19.33
CA ASP A 56 -6.90 -9.40 -20.41
C ASP A 56 -7.06 -8.11 -21.22
N THR A 57 -6.80 -6.97 -20.59
CA THR A 57 -6.97 -5.65 -21.22
C THR A 57 -5.68 -4.86 -21.38
N ASP A 58 -4.58 -5.37 -20.83
CA ASP A 58 -3.28 -4.69 -20.76
C ASP A 58 -3.40 -3.28 -20.15
N GLN A 59 -4.21 -3.16 -19.08
CA GLN A 59 -4.52 -1.89 -18.43
C GLN A 59 -3.97 -1.87 -17.00
N LEU A 60 -3.36 -0.76 -16.61
CA LEU A 60 -2.94 -0.52 -15.24
C LEU A 60 -4.16 -0.32 -14.33
N ILE A 61 -4.32 -1.22 -13.34
CA ILE A 61 -5.40 -1.14 -12.34
C ILE A 61 -4.98 -0.30 -11.15
N ALA A 62 -3.78 -0.59 -10.60
CA ALA A 62 -3.31 0.03 -9.38
C ALA A 62 -1.79 0.08 -9.33
N CYS A 63 -1.27 1.02 -8.56
CA CYS A 63 0.14 1.11 -8.18
C CYS A 63 0.27 1.09 -6.66
N ILE A 64 1.36 0.49 -6.20
CA ILE A 64 1.79 0.59 -4.81
C ILE A 64 3.29 0.86 -4.74
N THR A 65 3.67 1.79 -3.89
CA THR A 65 5.08 2.06 -3.59
C THR A 65 5.40 1.60 -2.18
N VAL A 66 6.43 0.78 -2.07
CA VAL A 66 6.87 0.16 -0.82
C VAL A 66 8.32 0.53 -0.54
N ALA A 67 8.59 0.89 0.70
CA ALA A 67 9.93 1.17 1.22
C ALA A 67 10.26 0.30 2.43
N CYS A 68 11.54 0.17 2.76
CA CYS A 68 11.95 -0.36 4.06
C CYS A 68 11.67 0.69 5.13
N SER A 69 11.21 0.24 6.29
CA SER A 69 10.88 1.08 7.43
C SER A 69 11.05 0.34 8.75
N ALA A 70 10.80 1.00 9.86
CA ALA A 70 10.82 0.42 11.18
C ALA A 70 9.78 1.08 12.11
N ILE A 71 9.33 0.32 13.10
CA ILE A 71 8.54 0.84 14.21
C ILE A 71 9.40 0.81 15.45
N PHE A 72 9.48 1.92 16.13
CA PHE A 72 10.08 2.03 17.46
C PHE A 72 8.99 1.92 18.51
N THR A 73 9.27 1.18 19.59
CA THR A 73 8.41 1.13 20.76
C THR A 73 9.17 1.67 21.95
N GLU A 74 8.53 2.52 22.75
CA GLU A 74 9.08 3.03 23.98
C GLU A 74 8.73 2.11 25.16
N SER A 75 9.71 1.84 26.03
CA SER A 75 9.44 1.13 27.29
C SER A 75 8.91 2.10 28.32
N GLU A 76 7.75 1.80 28.91
CA GLU A 76 7.15 2.59 29.98
C GLU A 76 8.07 2.77 31.21
N GLU A 77 8.98 1.81 31.45
CA GLU A 77 9.85 1.83 32.63
C GLU A 77 11.09 2.73 32.51
N HIS A 78 11.58 3.03 31.29
CA HIS A 78 12.91 3.62 31.15
C HIS A 78 13.01 4.83 30.22
N GLN A 79 11.95 5.30 29.60
CA GLN A 79 11.98 6.37 28.57
C GLN A 79 13.05 6.12 27.47
N GLN A 80 13.36 4.87 27.20
CA GLN A 80 14.31 4.47 26.16
C GLN A 80 13.57 3.69 25.06
N PHE A 81 13.92 3.97 23.82
CA PHE A 81 13.46 3.15 22.69
C PHE A 81 13.94 1.71 22.91
N SER A 82 13.01 0.81 23.18
CA SER A 82 13.34 -0.53 23.65
C SER A 82 13.34 -1.60 22.57
N THR A 83 12.61 -1.40 21.49
CA THR A 83 12.50 -2.42 20.45
C THR A 83 12.34 -1.77 19.07
N LEU A 84 13.20 -2.18 18.15
CA LEU A 84 13.09 -1.89 16.73
C LEU A 84 12.36 -3.08 16.06
N LEU A 85 11.21 -2.83 15.46
CA LEU A 85 10.48 -3.80 14.66
C LEU A 85 10.68 -3.48 13.18
N SER A 86 11.26 -4.41 12.44
CA SER A 86 11.39 -4.26 10.98
C SER A 86 10.03 -4.16 10.31
N ALA A 87 9.87 -3.20 9.41
CA ALA A 87 8.63 -2.96 8.70
C ALA A 87 8.84 -2.70 7.22
N MET A 88 7.79 -2.91 6.45
CA MET A 88 7.63 -2.37 5.10
C MET A 88 6.64 -1.22 5.16
N GLU A 89 7.00 -0.07 4.63
CA GLU A 89 6.11 1.09 4.54
C GLU A 89 5.43 1.13 3.18
N VAL A 90 4.11 1.22 3.19
CA VAL A 90 3.32 1.57 2.02
C VAL A 90 3.28 3.09 1.92
N LYS A 91 4.17 3.67 1.10
CA LYS A 91 4.25 5.13 0.89
C LYS A 91 3.07 5.65 0.07
N TYR A 92 2.74 4.94 -1.00
CA TYR A 92 1.63 5.29 -1.89
C TYR A 92 0.84 4.04 -2.26
N LEU A 93 -0.47 4.15 -2.22
CA LEU A 93 -1.42 3.21 -2.80
C LEU A 93 -2.38 4.00 -3.67
N ALA A 94 -2.47 3.66 -4.93
CA ALA A 94 -3.39 4.32 -5.85
C ALA A 94 -4.07 3.31 -6.77
N VAL A 95 -5.39 3.43 -6.88
CA VAL A 95 -6.21 2.67 -7.83
C VAL A 95 -6.64 3.63 -8.94
N SER A 96 -6.48 3.23 -10.19
CA SER A 96 -6.92 4.04 -11.33
C SER A 96 -8.41 4.37 -11.24
N GLU A 97 -8.80 5.61 -11.56
CA GLU A 97 -10.19 6.09 -11.53
C GLU A 97 -11.14 5.15 -12.28
N LYS A 98 -10.68 4.53 -13.38
CA LYS A 98 -11.46 3.56 -14.16
C LYS A 98 -11.87 2.31 -13.37
N TYR A 99 -11.12 2.00 -12.32
CA TYR A 99 -11.30 0.81 -11.50
C TYR A 99 -11.77 1.11 -10.07
N GLN A 100 -11.86 2.40 -9.70
CA GLN A 100 -12.44 2.81 -8.43
C GLN A 100 -13.93 2.50 -8.38
N HIS A 101 -14.44 2.20 -7.21
CA HIS A 101 -15.87 1.92 -6.94
C HIS A 101 -16.49 0.80 -7.79
N ILE A 102 -15.66 0.00 -8.48
CA ILE A 102 -16.18 -1.17 -9.21
C ILE A 102 -16.55 -2.23 -8.19
N PRO A 103 -17.82 -2.69 -8.16
CA PRO A 103 -18.23 -3.81 -7.34
C PRO A 103 -17.51 -5.08 -7.79
N TYR A 104 -16.96 -5.84 -6.83
CA TYR A 104 -16.22 -7.07 -7.12
C TYR A 104 -16.88 -8.32 -6.51
N LYS A 105 -17.26 -8.25 -5.24
CA LYS A 105 -17.96 -9.33 -4.53
C LYS A 105 -19.23 -8.84 -3.85
N GLU A 106 -20.31 -9.65 -3.91
CA GLU A 106 -21.53 -9.39 -3.15
C GLU A 106 -21.45 -9.94 -1.72
N ASN A 107 -22.25 -9.37 -0.81
CA ASN A 107 -22.46 -9.88 0.56
C ASN A 107 -21.17 -10.02 1.39
N THR A 108 -20.24 -9.09 1.24
CA THR A 108 -18.97 -9.05 1.96
C THR A 108 -18.73 -7.64 2.49
N THR A 109 -17.89 -7.53 3.53
CA THR A 109 -17.42 -6.24 4.05
C THR A 109 -16.39 -5.58 3.12
N ARG A 110 -15.92 -6.30 2.10
CA ARG A 110 -14.91 -5.87 1.13
C ARG A 110 -15.43 -6.05 -0.30
N PRO A 111 -16.43 -5.26 -0.71
CA PRO A 111 -17.19 -5.52 -1.94
C PRO A 111 -16.55 -4.97 -3.20
N SER A 112 -15.56 -4.07 -3.10
CA SER A 112 -15.00 -3.36 -4.25
C SER A 112 -13.78 -4.04 -4.84
N LEU A 113 -13.46 -3.69 -6.10
CA LEU A 113 -12.21 -4.10 -6.72
C LEU A 113 -11.00 -3.53 -5.96
N SER A 114 -11.10 -2.33 -5.40
CA SER A 114 -10.04 -1.75 -4.57
C SER A 114 -9.77 -2.58 -3.31
N ASP A 115 -10.80 -3.13 -2.67
CA ASP A 115 -10.62 -4.05 -1.54
C ASP A 115 -9.89 -5.32 -1.98
N TYR A 116 -10.28 -5.90 -3.12
CA TYR A 116 -9.61 -7.09 -3.67
C TYR A 116 -8.15 -6.82 -4.01
N MET A 117 -7.85 -5.70 -4.66
CA MET A 117 -6.48 -5.32 -5.01
C MET A 117 -5.62 -5.12 -3.78
N PHE A 118 -6.19 -4.51 -2.74
CA PHE A 118 -5.48 -4.29 -1.49
C PHE A 118 -5.19 -5.60 -0.74
N ASP A 119 -6.16 -6.53 -0.66
CA ASP A 119 -5.92 -7.86 -0.11
C ASP A 119 -4.82 -8.59 -0.87
N TYR A 120 -4.86 -8.57 -2.20
CA TYR A 120 -3.85 -9.19 -3.04
C TYR A 120 -2.45 -8.63 -2.80
N MET A 121 -2.37 -7.31 -2.57
CA MET A 121 -1.13 -6.66 -2.20
C MET A 121 -0.64 -7.08 -0.81
N ILE A 122 -1.51 -7.16 0.18
CA ILE A 122 -1.14 -7.65 1.53
C ILE A 122 -0.57 -9.06 1.45
N ASP A 123 -1.21 -9.95 0.70
CA ASP A 123 -0.74 -11.32 0.48
C ASP A 123 0.65 -11.33 -0.18
N TYR A 124 0.87 -10.47 -1.18
CA TYR A 124 2.18 -10.32 -1.82
C TYR A 124 3.25 -9.81 -0.86
N LEU A 125 2.96 -8.79 -0.05
CA LEU A 125 3.89 -8.26 0.94
C LEU A 125 4.16 -9.28 2.06
N TRP A 126 3.18 -10.09 2.43
CA TRP A 126 3.35 -11.20 3.36
C TRP A 126 4.34 -12.23 2.80
N GLU A 127 4.17 -12.65 1.55
CA GLU A 127 5.10 -13.57 0.88
C GLU A 127 6.50 -12.99 0.79
N LEU A 128 6.63 -11.71 0.38
CA LEU A 128 7.90 -11.00 0.29
C LEU A 128 8.62 -10.95 1.65
N SER A 129 7.87 -10.65 2.71
CA SER A 129 8.39 -10.64 4.07
C SER A 129 8.97 -11.99 4.49
N HIS A 130 8.21 -13.06 4.30
CA HIS A 130 8.60 -14.40 4.76
C HIS A 130 9.69 -15.03 3.91
N SER A 131 9.75 -14.70 2.62
CA SER A 131 10.67 -15.35 1.68
C SER A 131 11.94 -14.55 1.39
N ARG A 132 11.95 -13.23 1.62
CA ARG A 132 13.00 -12.34 1.11
C ARG A 132 13.61 -11.38 2.13
N ILE A 133 12.81 -10.69 2.95
CA ILE A 133 13.30 -9.54 3.73
C ILE A 133 13.05 -9.61 5.24
N GLY A 134 12.22 -10.52 5.74
CA GLY A 134 12.02 -10.71 7.17
C GLY A 134 11.37 -9.52 7.90
N ALA A 135 10.46 -8.77 7.26
CA ALA A 135 9.73 -7.70 7.93
C ALA A 135 8.62 -8.26 8.84
N ALA A 136 8.45 -7.67 10.02
CA ALA A 136 7.45 -8.09 11.00
C ALA A 136 6.11 -7.38 10.82
N LYS A 137 6.11 -6.20 10.20
CA LYS A 137 4.96 -5.30 10.08
C LYS A 137 4.87 -4.70 8.68
N ILE A 138 3.65 -4.31 8.29
CA ILE A 138 3.41 -3.31 7.26
C ILE A 138 2.99 -2.04 7.98
N VAL A 139 3.50 -0.88 7.58
CA VAL A 139 3.10 0.44 8.10
C VAL A 139 2.60 1.32 6.97
N LEU A 140 1.72 2.25 7.30
CA LEU A 140 1.26 3.31 6.40
C LEU A 140 0.75 4.51 7.18
N TYR A 141 0.67 5.66 6.50
CA TYR A 141 0.09 6.89 7.03
C TYR A 141 -1.21 7.18 6.27
N SER A 142 -2.33 6.92 6.93
CA SER A 142 -3.66 7.02 6.33
C SER A 142 -4.22 8.42 6.45
N VAL A 143 -4.71 8.98 5.34
CA VAL A 143 -5.61 10.14 5.44
C VAL A 143 -6.87 9.76 6.23
N PRO A 144 -7.47 10.68 7.01
CA PRO A 144 -8.60 10.36 7.90
C PRO A 144 -9.76 9.63 7.21
N GLN A 145 -10.05 9.98 5.96
CA GLN A 145 -11.12 9.39 5.17
C GLN A 145 -10.90 7.90 4.83
N ALA A 146 -9.63 7.46 4.77
CA ALA A 146 -9.25 6.10 4.41
C ALA A 146 -9.02 5.18 5.63
N VAL A 147 -9.00 5.69 6.85
CA VAL A 147 -8.76 4.91 8.08
C VAL A 147 -9.70 3.69 8.17
N ASN A 148 -11.00 3.88 7.89
CA ASN A 148 -11.96 2.78 7.93
C ASN A 148 -11.73 1.74 6.83
N PHE A 149 -11.19 2.15 5.69
CA PHE A 149 -10.76 1.21 4.65
C PHE A 149 -9.66 0.30 5.18
N TYR A 150 -8.60 0.84 5.74
CA TYR A 150 -7.48 0.05 6.27
C TYR A 150 -7.88 -0.80 7.48
N LYS A 151 -8.73 -0.28 8.40
CA LYS A 151 -9.23 -1.05 9.54
C LYS A 151 -9.97 -2.33 9.13
N ARG A 152 -10.79 -2.29 8.09
CA ARG A 152 -11.48 -3.51 7.63
C ARG A 152 -10.57 -4.51 6.91
N HIS A 153 -9.34 -4.09 6.55
CA HIS A 153 -8.26 -4.96 6.06
C HIS A 153 -7.30 -5.41 7.18
N GLY A 154 -7.65 -5.18 8.45
CA GLY A 154 -6.89 -5.68 9.60
C GLY A 154 -5.80 -4.75 10.12
N PHE A 155 -5.68 -3.54 9.56
CA PHE A 155 -4.76 -2.54 10.09
C PHE A 155 -5.25 -2.00 11.43
N LYS A 156 -4.31 -1.71 12.31
CA LYS A 156 -4.50 -1.13 13.64
C LYS A 156 -3.85 0.24 13.69
N MET A 157 -4.37 1.13 14.53
CA MET A 157 -3.73 2.40 14.84
C MET A 157 -2.45 2.16 15.63
N PHE A 158 -1.46 3.03 15.51
CA PHE A 158 -0.34 3.06 16.43
C PHE A 158 -0.86 3.31 17.86
N GLY A 159 -0.23 2.65 18.84
CA GLY A 159 -0.44 2.96 20.25
C GLY A 159 0.40 4.18 20.66
N ASP A 160 0.13 4.70 21.85
CA ASP A 160 0.80 5.91 22.39
C ASP A 160 2.32 5.76 22.54
N THR A 161 2.82 4.53 22.56
CA THR A 161 4.25 4.20 22.71
C THR A 161 4.90 3.76 21.40
N MET A 162 4.23 3.92 20.24
CA MET A 162 4.72 3.51 18.94
C MET A 162 5.10 4.73 18.09
N TYR A 163 6.25 4.66 17.45
CA TYR A 163 6.81 5.76 16.65
C TYR A 163 7.28 5.22 15.30
N GLY A 164 7.13 6.02 14.24
CA GLY A 164 7.68 5.73 12.92
C GLY A 164 9.20 5.92 12.87
N ASP A 165 9.81 5.43 11.79
CA ASP A 165 11.26 5.42 11.57
C ASP A 165 11.89 6.82 11.58
N ASP A 166 11.19 7.82 11.05
CA ASP A 166 11.63 9.21 11.00
C ASP A 166 11.32 10.01 12.28
N GLY A 167 10.66 9.39 13.25
CA GLY A 167 10.20 10.04 14.48
C GLY A 167 9.09 11.08 14.26
N TYR A 168 8.63 11.27 13.01
CA TYR A 168 7.58 12.22 12.66
C TYR A 168 6.44 11.50 11.93
N PHE A 169 5.23 11.84 12.30
CA PHE A 169 4.04 11.43 11.54
C PHE A 169 3.84 12.38 10.37
N VAL A 170 3.35 11.84 9.26
CA VAL A 170 2.93 12.68 8.11
C VAL A 170 1.78 13.56 8.58
N GLU A 171 1.94 14.88 8.46
CA GLU A 171 0.95 15.86 8.93
C GLU A 171 -0.44 15.58 8.35
N GLY A 172 -1.44 15.53 9.22
CA GLY A 172 -2.82 15.25 8.84
C GLY A 172 -3.13 13.79 8.49
N CYS A 173 -2.18 12.87 8.70
CA CYS A 173 -2.37 11.44 8.48
C CYS A 173 -2.32 10.66 9.81
N GLU A 174 -2.99 9.51 9.81
CA GLU A 174 -3.03 8.59 10.94
C GLU A 174 -2.07 7.42 10.70
N PRO A 175 -1.10 7.19 11.59
CA PRO A 175 -0.18 6.06 11.46
C PRO A 175 -0.90 4.76 11.78
N MET A 176 -0.75 3.79 10.91
CA MET A 176 -1.37 2.48 11.05
C MET A 176 -0.37 1.37 10.74
N TYR A 177 -0.59 0.20 11.33
CA TYR A 177 0.21 -1.00 11.07
C TYR A 177 -0.63 -2.25 10.88
N TYR A 178 -0.05 -3.22 10.20
CA TYR A 178 -0.58 -4.57 10.03
C TYR A 178 0.47 -5.59 10.48
N ASP A 179 0.06 -6.60 11.25
CA ASP A 179 0.92 -7.69 11.72
C ASP A 179 1.12 -8.73 10.61
N LEU A 180 2.37 -9.03 10.26
CA LEU A 180 2.73 -10.06 9.28
C LEU A 180 2.96 -11.43 9.90
N ASN A 181 2.99 -11.52 11.24
CA ASN A 181 3.21 -12.76 12.02
C ASN A 181 1.90 -13.39 12.46
#